data_a9755aa2f702c04472732696099b1f8d
#
_entry.id   a9755aa2f702c04472732696099b1f8d
#
_cell.length_a   1.000
_cell.length_b   1.000
_cell.length_c   1.000
_cell.angle_alpha   90.00
_cell.angle_beta   90.00
_cell.angle_gamma   90.00
#
_symmetry.space_group_name_H-M   'P 1'
#
loop_
_entity.id
_entity.type
_entity.pdbx_description
1 polymer ?
#
loop_
_entity_poly.entity_id
_entity_poly.type
_entity_poly.pdbx_seq_one_letter_code
_entity_poly.pdbx_strand_id
1 'polypeptide(L)'
;ENFGSNPNTNGWMNYGFRGINTGSTPDTMGIWEYRGLSTLPASGTGSRGAYAAGTQAIQSPTRTNGFMIFDSDWLDNNGSPTGTGIWASPHRGMLVTPAIDLSAYDFVNLSFYQYYRRFGGPGGAQSATGTYLLFSRNNGLTWSDTLALNSNIAVNSSTPNNNFQRVNISSYVGGEDSVKIAFLFNGDYYFWMIDDIAVEQAPRVDMSITDTKFLPDTARNRAVEYGIIPDSNKTFLRFQARVRNIGTTTRNNVQLQVSVIDTTAPNTPVFTGTSLVLPALAPFTDTLLTISTAYTPTVRKFSRVNYSLNFDSVSLDSTANNTASRQFELTDSLMSVSVSKPTSSLIFGTRNFMGNPPSVFDLKIANICELVNTDTVTSATALIQGTGTSTSQAGALIFFTLETSDATTGLPGGQAAVVLETDLYTLTATDVSRGRVTIPFPATLGGSAQDRVVPPGDYWLVANLFSNNGANHISLLDDQTVTMPWFASVLFRQTDWFNNGNAVRMSLNFGRVPRVPGASVADLNEFAAIAYPNPTADLLNIKLSAVRDLGKVQTSLFDMTGRLVRSDVTEANGQSARFTLDLASVPNGTYYLDVLSDAGSKRQRVIVRH
;
A
#
# COMPACT_ATOMS: atom_id res chain seq x y z
N GLU A 1 15.92 -13.79 23.17
CA GLU A 1 14.58 -14.32 23.51
C GLU A 1 13.81 -14.65 22.24
N ASN A 2 13.29 -15.82 22.11
CA ASN A 2 12.50 -16.33 21.01
C ASN A 2 11.04 -16.60 21.39
N PHE A 3 10.59 -16.11 22.54
CA PHE A 3 9.23 -16.25 23.08
C PHE A 3 8.63 -17.67 23.04
N GLY A 4 9.47 -18.72 23.13
CA GLY A 4 9.00 -20.12 23.17
C GLY A 4 8.10 -20.46 24.36
N SER A 5 7.93 -19.52 25.29
CA SER A 5 6.99 -19.55 26.41
C SER A 5 6.41 -18.15 26.63
N ASN A 6 5.33 -18.06 27.42
CA ASN A 6 4.75 -16.76 27.77
C ASN A 6 5.84 -15.87 28.42
N PRO A 7 6.19 -14.69 27.85
CA PRO A 7 7.27 -13.84 28.34
C PRO A 7 7.07 -13.36 29.78
N ASN A 8 5.84 -13.28 30.27
CA ASN A 8 5.54 -12.92 31.67
C ASN A 8 6.16 -13.89 32.69
N THR A 9 6.58 -15.07 32.25
CA THR A 9 7.25 -16.05 33.13
C THR A 9 8.78 -15.95 33.11
N ASN A 10 9.35 -15.20 32.12
CA ASN A 10 10.80 -15.09 31.88
C ASN A 10 11.37 -13.76 32.34
N GLY A 11 10.70 -13.04 33.23
CA GLY A 11 11.16 -11.76 33.75
C GLY A 11 10.90 -10.55 32.85
N TRP A 12 10.24 -10.74 31.73
CA TRP A 12 9.71 -9.64 30.91
C TRP A 12 8.57 -8.93 31.62
N MET A 13 8.46 -7.63 31.41
CA MET A 13 7.38 -6.81 31.96
C MET A 13 6.59 -6.16 30.81
N ASN A 14 5.28 -6.05 30.99
CA ASN A 14 4.36 -5.57 29.98
C ASN A 14 3.47 -4.46 30.58
N TYR A 15 3.53 -3.27 30.00
CA TYR A 15 2.84 -2.09 30.50
C TYR A 15 1.96 -1.49 29.40
N GLY A 16 0.69 -1.23 29.71
CA GLY A 16 -0.19 -0.37 28.95
C GLY A 16 -0.33 1.01 29.61
N PHE A 17 -0.62 2.04 28.82
CA PHE A 17 -0.80 3.40 29.31
C PHE A 17 -2.08 4.01 28.79
N ARG A 18 -2.83 4.71 29.67
CA ARG A 18 -4.01 5.49 29.29
C ARG A 18 -3.60 6.86 28.75
N GLY A 19 -3.87 7.08 27.44
CA GLY A 19 -3.69 8.39 26.82
C GLY A 19 -2.22 8.82 26.65
N ILE A 20 -2.02 9.85 25.83
CA ILE A 20 -0.68 10.34 25.47
C ILE A 20 0.01 11.07 26.63
N ASN A 21 -0.76 11.71 27.50
CA ASN A 21 -0.24 12.68 28.48
C ASN A 21 -0.35 12.27 29.96
N THR A 22 -0.93 11.13 30.28
CA THR A 22 -1.16 10.73 31.66
C THR A 22 -0.28 9.59 32.12
N GLY A 23 0.96 9.59 31.74
CA GLY A 23 1.99 8.57 31.87
C GLY A 23 2.22 7.85 33.19
N SER A 24 1.27 7.79 34.10
CA SER A 24 1.50 7.25 35.44
C SER A 24 0.60 6.10 35.86
N THR A 25 -0.46 5.78 35.14
CA THR A 25 -1.32 4.65 35.54
C THR A 25 -1.15 3.49 34.56
N PRO A 26 -0.54 2.38 34.97
CA PRO A 26 -0.47 1.16 34.14
C PRO A 26 -1.88 0.68 33.81
N ASP A 27 -2.08 0.26 32.57
CA ASP A 27 -3.31 -0.32 32.09
C ASP A 27 -3.07 -1.75 31.61
N THR A 28 -4.06 -2.60 31.81
CA THR A 28 -3.98 -4.02 31.43
C THR A 28 -4.54 -4.27 30.01
N MET A 29 -5.11 -3.28 29.36
CA MET A 29 -5.81 -3.43 28.07
C MET A 29 -4.95 -3.08 26.87
N GLY A 30 -4.17 -2.00 26.92
CA GLY A 30 -3.25 -1.59 25.85
C GLY A 30 -1.87 -2.21 26.01
N ILE A 31 -1.78 -3.53 26.08
CA ILE A 31 -0.55 -4.29 26.33
C ILE A 31 -0.16 -5.13 25.12
N TRP A 32 1.11 -5.51 25.08
CA TRP A 32 1.60 -6.50 24.13
C TRP A 32 0.98 -7.87 24.43
N GLU A 33 0.59 -8.59 23.40
CA GLU A 33 0.02 -9.91 23.50
C GLU A 33 1.00 -10.97 22.95
N TYR A 34 1.11 -12.10 23.66
CA TYR A 34 1.81 -13.26 23.17
C TYR A 34 0.92 -14.05 22.20
N ARG A 35 1.47 -14.42 21.05
CA ARG A 35 0.84 -15.28 20.04
C ARG A 35 1.66 -16.57 19.90
N GLY A 36 1.32 -17.59 20.68
CA GLY A 36 1.88 -18.94 20.56
C GLY A 36 0.98 -19.87 19.76
N LEU A 37 1.52 -20.97 19.22
CA LEU A 37 0.76 -21.92 18.42
C LEU A 37 -0.46 -22.52 19.12
N SER A 38 -0.38 -22.74 20.44
CA SER A 38 -1.47 -23.33 21.24
C SER A 38 -2.60 -22.35 21.57
N THR A 39 -2.41 -21.04 21.36
CA THR A 39 -3.35 -20.00 21.76
C THR A 39 -4.01 -19.31 20.57
N LEU A 40 -3.63 -19.70 19.34
CA LEU A 40 -4.13 -19.09 18.12
C LEU A 40 -5.46 -19.72 17.72
N PRO A 41 -6.54 -18.93 17.52
CA PRO A 41 -7.67 -19.39 16.74
C PRO A 41 -7.18 -19.73 15.33
N ALA A 42 -7.70 -20.77 14.71
CA ALA A 42 -7.29 -21.28 13.40
C ALA A 42 -7.27 -20.24 12.25
N SER A 43 -7.83 -19.04 12.49
CA SER A 43 -7.91 -17.93 11.54
C SER A 43 -7.05 -16.70 11.90
N GLY A 44 -6.24 -16.71 12.96
CA GLY A 44 -5.71 -15.49 13.54
C GLY A 44 -4.24 -15.54 13.96
N THR A 45 -3.34 -15.78 13.01
CA THR A 45 -1.89 -15.77 13.28
C THR A 45 -1.29 -14.36 13.32
N GLY A 46 -2.01 -13.34 12.87
CA GLY A 46 -1.57 -11.95 12.85
C GLY A 46 -2.45 -11.03 13.68
N SER A 47 -2.67 -9.80 13.19
CA SER A 47 -3.62 -8.87 13.79
C SER A 47 -5.06 -9.39 13.67
N ARG A 48 -5.85 -9.15 14.73
CA ARG A 48 -7.29 -9.45 14.76
C ARG A 48 -8.14 -8.24 14.39
N GLY A 49 -7.52 -7.08 14.19
CA GLY A 49 -8.21 -5.85 13.84
C GLY A 49 -8.84 -5.90 12.44
N ALA A 50 -9.88 -5.12 12.22
CA ALA A 50 -10.68 -5.17 10.98
C ALA A 50 -9.91 -4.75 9.73
N TYR A 51 -8.95 -3.85 9.86
CA TYR A 51 -8.17 -3.30 8.74
C TYR A 51 -6.83 -4.03 8.52
N ALA A 52 -6.42 -4.83 9.49
CA ALA A 52 -5.26 -5.68 9.40
C ALA A 52 -5.62 -7.18 9.44
N ALA A 53 -6.93 -7.51 9.47
CA ALA A 53 -7.42 -8.87 9.44
C ALA A 53 -6.93 -9.60 8.18
N GLY A 54 -6.46 -10.83 8.33
CA GLY A 54 -5.84 -11.60 7.26
C GLY A 54 -4.34 -11.32 7.09
N THR A 55 -3.77 -10.39 7.84
CA THR A 55 -2.32 -10.20 7.93
C THR A 55 -1.69 -11.48 8.47
N GLN A 56 -0.70 -11.99 7.76
CA GLN A 56 0.04 -13.15 8.21
C GLN A 56 0.84 -12.83 9.48
N ALA A 57 1.13 -13.85 10.27
CA ALA A 57 2.11 -13.75 11.35
C ALA A 57 3.47 -13.32 10.81
N ILE A 58 4.28 -12.74 11.71
CA ILE A 58 5.68 -12.49 11.44
C ILE A 58 6.37 -13.77 10.93
N GLN A 59 7.25 -13.63 9.93
CA GLN A 59 8.01 -14.74 9.35
C GLN A 59 9.44 -14.79 9.93
N SER A 60 9.56 -14.65 11.25
CA SER A 60 10.81 -14.85 11.98
C SER A 60 11.28 -16.33 11.95
N PRO A 61 12.56 -16.62 12.14
CA PRO A 61 13.08 -17.98 12.17
C PRO A 61 12.39 -18.91 13.16
N THR A 62 12.05 -18.40 14.34
CA THR A 62 11.42 -19.22 15.40
C THR A 62 9.93 -18.95 15.61
N ARG A 63 9.25 -18.31 14.67
CA ARG A 63 7.81 -17.95 14.76
C ARG A 63 6.88 -19.08 15.19
N THR A 64 7.32 -20.34 14.99
CA THR A 64 6.53 -21.53 15.35
C THR A 64 6.41 -21.74 16.84
N ASN A 65 7.26 -21.10 17.64
CA ASN A 65 7.17 -21.14 19.11
C ASN A 65 6.41 -19.95 19.70
N GLY A 66 6.09 -18.94 18.86
CA GLY A 66 5.33 -17.75 19.25
C GLY A 66 6.11 -16.44 19.08
N PHE A 67 5.41 -15.33 19.16
CA PHE A 67 5.94 -13.97 19.04
C PHE A 67 5.10 -12.98 19.86
N MET A 68 5.58 -11.76 20.02
CA MET A 68 4.83 -10.67 20.65
C MET A 68 4.22 -9.75 19.61
N ILE A 69 2.98 -9.31 19.85
CA ILE A 69 2.26 -8.33 19.03
C ILE A 69 1.66 -7.22 19.90
N PHE A 70 1.80 -5.98 19.46
CA PHE A 70 0.92 -4.89 19.86
C PHE A 70 -0.14 -4.70 18.77
N ASP A 71 -1.38 -5.13 19.05
CA ASP A 71 -2.48 -5.19 18.09
C ASP A 71 -3.40 -3.98 18.25
N SER A 72 -2.91 -2.81 17.84
CA SER A 72 -3.63 -1.54 17.97
C SER A 72 -4.92 -1.52 17.14
N ASP A 73 -4.94 -2.17 15.99
CA ASP A 73 -6.14 -2.27 15.15
C ASP A 73 -7.28 -3.01 15.87
N TRP A 74 -6.96 -4.10 16.58
CA TRP A 74 -7.92 -4.81 17.43
C TRP A 74 -8.48 -3.93 18.55
N LEU A 75 -7.63 -3.13 19.17
CA LEU A 75 -8.03 -2.22 20.24
C LEU A 75 -8.97 -1.13 19.72
N ASP A 76 -8.80 -0.68 18.48
CA ASP A 76 -9.62 0.36 17.84
C ASP A 76 -10.99 -0.12 17.40
N ASN A 77 -11.13 -1.37 16.92
CA ASN A 77 -12.34 -1.76 16.19
C ASN A 77 -12.91 -3.14 16.56
N ASN A 78 -12.24 -3.89 17.47
CA ASN A 78 -12.68 -5.21 17.92
C ASN A 78 -13.00 -6.18 16.76
N GLY A 79 -12.21 -6.08 15.67
CA GLY A 79 -12.34 -6.92 14.49
C GLY A 79 -13.50 -6.57 13.54
N SER A 80 -14.19 -5.46 13.75
CA SER A 80 -15.28 -4.99 12.89
C SER A 80 -15.00 -3.60 12.32
N PRO A 81 -15.10 -3.37 10.99
CA PRO A 81 -14.89 -2.05 10.38
C PRO A 81 -15.82 -0.94 10.89
N THR A 82 -16.94 -1.33 11.49
CA THR A 82 -17.92 -0.43 12.12
C THR A 82 -17.99 -0.64 13.63
N GLY A 83 -17.12 -1.50 14.16
CA GLY A 83 -17.05 -1.81 15.58
C GLY A 83 -16.55 -0.62 16.39
N THR A 84 -17.02 -0.56 17.63
CA THR A 84 -16.41 0.29 18.64
C THR A 84 -15.24 -0.46 19.22
N GLY A 85 -14.09 0.18 19.29
CA GLY A 85 -12.90 -0.38 19.93
C GLY A 85 -13.13 -0.69 21.40
N ILE A 86 -12.39 -1.65 21.90
CA ILE A 86 -12.40 -1.99 23.33
C ILE A 86 -11.59 -0.98 24.14
N TRP A 87 -10.84 -0.13 23.46
CA TRP A 87 -9.99 0.88 24.08
C TRP A 87 -9.93 2.16 23.23
N ALA A 88 -9.92 3.31 23.87
CA ALA A 88 -9.84 4.60 23.16
C ALA A 88 -8.41 4.87 22.69
N SER A 89 -8.25 5.20 21.39
CA SER A 89 -6.97 5.68 20.85
C SER A 89 -6.60 7.09 21.37
N PRO A 90 -5.30 7.43 21.39
CA PRO A 90 -4.16 6.64 20.92
C PRO A 90 -3.74 5.55 21.91
N HIS A 91 -3.28 4.40 21.39
CA HIS A 91 -2.80 3.29 22.19
C HIS A 91 -1.32 3.44 22.46
N ARG A 92 -0.92 3.11 23.69
CA ARG A 92 0.48 3.13 24.10
C ARG A 92 0.79 1.93 24.96
N GLY A 93 1.80 1.13 24.56
CA GLY A 93 2.19 -0.06 25.34
C GLY A 93 3.67 -0.36 25.20
N MET A 94 4.25 -0.83 26.28
CA MET A 94 5.68 -1.04 26.44
C MET A 94 5.96 -2.48 26.89
N LEU A 95 6.81 -3.18 26.13
CA LEU A 95 7.35 -4.48 26.48
C LEU A 95 8.81 -4.31 26.91
N VAL A 96 9.14 -4.71 28.13
CA VAL A 96 10.44 -4.46 28.78
C VAL A 96 11.18 -5.76 29.01
N THR A 97 12.46 -5.78 28.63
CA THR A 97 13.36 -6.93 28.86
C THR A 97 13.59 -7.21 30.34
N PRO A 98 14.00 -8.44 30.70
CA PRO A 98 14.72 -8.68 31.94
C PRO A 98 15.94 -7.76 32.05
N ALA A 99 16.52 -7.66 33.25
CA ALA A 99 17.78 -6.95 33.46
C ALA A 99 18.92 -7.65 32.71
N ILE A 100 19.78 -6.86 32.08
CA ILE A 100 20.92 -7.31 31.28
C ILE A 100 22.18 -6.67 31.84
N ASP A 101 23.19 -7.46 32.12
CA ASP A 101 24.52 -6.97 32.49
C ASP A 101 25.39 -6.84 31.22
N LEU A 102 25.77 -5.61 30.89
CA LEU A 102 26.64 -5.27 29.75
C LEU A 102 27.97 -4.68 30.21
N SER A 103 28.34 -4.81 31.50
CA SER A 103 29.55 -4.20 32.08
C SER A 103 30.85 -4.61 31.39
N ALA A 104 30.88 -5.78 30.74
CA ALA A 104 32.01 -6.29 29.98
C ALA A 104 31.99 -5.91 28.48
N TYR A 105 30.96 -5.19 27.99
CA TYR A 105 30.68 -4.99 26.58
C TYR A 105 30.40 -3.52 26.27
N ASP A 106 31.41 -2.76 25.89
CA ASP A 106 31.26 -1.34 25.49
C ASP A 106 30.47 -1.18 24.18
N PHE A 107 30.55 -2.15 23.30
CA PHE A 107 29.92 -2.12 21.98
C PHE A 107 28.93 -3.26 21.80
N VAL A 108 27.65 -2.89 21.73
CA VAL A 108 26.55 -3.85 21.70
C VAL A 108 25.49 -3.49 20.66
N ASN A 109 24.98 -4.50 20.00
CA ASN A 109 23.83 -4.42 19.11
C ASN A 109 22.63 -5.10 19.75
N LEU A 110 21.45 -4.51 19.53
CA LEU A 110 20.15 -5.17 19.68
C LEU A 110 19.72 -5.65 18.30
N SER A 111 19.44 -6.94 18.17
CA SER A 111 18.88 -7.50 16.96
C SER A 111 17.52 -8.15 17.24
N PHE A 112 16.59 -8.07 16.30
CA PHE A 112 15.26 -8.68 16.37
C PHE A 112 14.62 -8.75 15.00
N TYR A 113 13.67 -9.67 14.85
CA TYR A 113 12.76 -9.65 13.70
C TYR A 113 11.54 -8.83 14.03
N GLN A 114 11.02 -8.12 13.03
CA GLN A 114 9.78 -7.36 13.17
C GLN A 114 8.88 -7.47 11.95
N TYR A 115 7.60 -7.24 12.20
CA TYR A 115 6.60 -6.91 11.20
C TYR A 115 5.77 -5.75 11.72
N TYR A 116 5.95 -4.58 11.12
CA TYR A 116 5.32 -3.34 11.54
C TYR A 116 4.51 -2.76 10.38
N ARG A 117 3.31 -2.29 10.68
CA ARG A 117 2.51 -1.50 9.75
C ARG A 117 2.17 -0.16 10.40
N ARG A 118 2.48 0.94 9.65
CA ARG A 118 2.32 2.30 10.13
C ARG A 118 0.97 2.87 9.69
N PHE A 119 0.20 3.42 10.63
CA PHE A 119 -1.04 4.11 10.32
C PHE A 119 -0.78 5.55 9.84
N GLY A 120 -1.65 6.03 8.94
CA GLY A 120 -1.75 7.43 8.53
C GLY A 120 -3.17 7.78 8.16
N GLY A 121 -3.62 8.94 8.59
CA GLY A 121 -4.96 9.45 8.35
C GLY A 121 -5.21 9.88 6.90
N PRO A 122 -6.37 10.48 6.61
CA PRO A 122 -6.75 10.99 5.30
C PRO A 122 -5.69 11.95 4.72
N GLY A 123 -5.50 11.89 3.39
CA GLY A 123 -4.53 12.73 2.70
C GLY A 123 -3.06 12.44 3.04
N GLY A 124 -2.77 11.29 3.67
CA GLY A 124 -1.42 10.95 4.11
C GLY A 124 -1.00 11.71 5.37
N ALA A 125 -1.95 12.27 6.11
CA ALA A 125 -1.67 12.95 7.37
C ALA A 125 -0.89 12.02 8.31
N GLN A 126 0.24 12.54 8.85
CA GLN A 126 1.04 11.80 9.80
C GLN A 126 0.24 11.64 11.08
N SER A 127 -0.07 10.40 11.45
CA SER A 127 -0.50 10.14 12.82
C SER A 127 0.73 10.21 13.74
N ALA A 128 0.52 10.43 15.02
CA ALA A 128 1.58 10.35 16.02
C ALA A 128 2.11 8.90 16.20
N THR A 129 1.73 7.96 15.32
CA THR A 129 2.10 6.56 15.39
C THR A 129 3.59 6.37 15.18
N GLY A 130 4.25 5.80 16.16
CA GLY A 130 5.66 5.47 16.13
C GLY A 130 5.98 4.26 16.97
N THR A 131 7.13 3.68 16.65
CA THR A 131 7.75 2.59 17.41
C THR A 131 9.07 3.08 17.93
N TYR A 132 9.37 2.76 19.18
CA TYR A 132 10.55 3.30 19.87
C TYR A 132 11.24 2.22 20.69
N LEU A 133 12.55 2.35 20.82
CA LEU A 133 13.31 1.71 21.87
C LEU A 133 13.59 2.73 22.98
N LEU A 134 13.35 2.34 24.21
CA LEU A 134 13.73 3.11 25.38
C LEU A 134 14.80 2.35 26.15
N PHE A 135 15.71 3.08 26.77
CA PHE A 135 16.86 2.51 27.48
C PHE A 135 16.88 2.99 28.93
N SER A 136 17.15 2.05 29.83
CA SER A 136 17.37 2.30 31.24
C SER A 136 18.73 1.70 31.65
N ARG A 137 19.50 2.47 32.42
CA ARG A 137 20.80 2.06 32.98
C ARG A 137 20.72 1.73 34.48
N ASN A 138 19.52 1.74 35.04
CA ASN A 138 19.28 1.57 36.47
C ASN A 138 18.08 0.64 36.74
N ASN A 139 18.07 -0.49 36.03
CA ASN A 139 17.06 -1.56 36.19
C ASN A 139 15.61 -1.08 36.02
N GLY A 140 15.37 -0.10 35.16
CA GLY A 140 14.02 0.38 34.82
C GLY A 140 13.48 1.46 35.76
N LEU A 141 14.28 2.00 36.69
CA LEU A 141 13.86 3.09 37.56
C LEU A 141 13.66 4.40 36.80
N THR A 142 14.54 4.68 35.81
CA THR A 142 14.40 5.81 34.90
C THR A 142 14.67 5.37 33.46
N TRP A 143 14.04 6.05 32.51
CA TRP A 143 14.20 5.87 31.08
C TRP A 143 14.75 7.18 30.52
N SER A 144 16.06 7.25 30.27
CA SER A 144 16.77 8.49 29.93
C SER A 144 16.89 8.71 28.44
N ASP A 145 16.85 7.66 27.62
CA ASP A 145 17.14 7.70 26.20
C ASP A 145 16.02 7.03 25.39
N THR A 146 15.74 7.59 24.22
CA THR A 146 14.72 7.09 23.31
C THR A 146 15.25 7.09 21.88
N LEU A 147 15.10 5.96 21.20
CA LEU A 147 15.44 5.80 19.80
C LEU A 147 14.18 5.49 18.99
N ALA A 148 13.84 6.39 18.05
CA ALA A 148 12.74 6.14 17.12
C ALA A 148 13.12 5.07 16.09
N LEU A 149 12.23 4.10 15.89
CA LEU A 149 12.32 3.07 14.86
C LEU A 149 11.31 3.35 13.74
N ASN A 150 11.55 2.75 12.57
CA ASN A 150 10.58 2.71 11.46
C ASN A 150 10.08 4.08 10.97
N SER A 151 10.79 5.17 11.25
CA SER A 151 10.42 6.53 10.80
C SER A 151 10.41 6.67 9.28
N ASN A 152 11.18 5.81 8.58
CA ASN A 152 11.26 5.73 7.12
C ASN A 152 10.12 4.96 6.47
N ILE A 153 9.31 4.22 7.25
CA ILE A 153 8.16 3.50 6.70
C ILE A 153 7.07 4.51 6.36
N ALA A 154 6.64 4.51 5.11
CA ALA A 154 5.56 5.39 4.68
C ALA A 154 4.25 5.08 5.43
N VAL A 155 3.41 6.08 5.62
CA VAL A 155 2.09 5.89 6.24
C VAL A 155 1.26 4.88 5.42
N ASN A 156 0.49 4.06 6.11
CA ASN A 156 -0.30 2.93 5.58
C ASN A 156 0.52 1.83 4.88
N SER A 157 1.85 1.91 4.97
CA SER A 157 2.76 0.89 4.49
C SER A 157 3.29 0.01 5.64
N SER A 158 3.94 -1.09 5.29
CA SER A 158 4.51 -2.03 6.24
C SER A 158 5.98 -2.31 5.95
N THR A 159 6.70 -2.78 6.97
CA THR A 159 7.94 -3.52 6.73
C THR A 159 7.63 -4.85 6.04
N PRO A 160 8.60 -5.51 5.38
CA PRO A 160 8.48 -6.94 5.11
C PRO A 160 8.13 -7.72 6.38
N ASN A 161 7.41 -8.84 6.25
CA ASN A 161 6.98 -9.61 7.42
C ASN A 161 8.09 -10.47 8.07
N ASN A 162 9.28 -10.47 7.47
CA ASN A 162 10.51 -11.07 7.97
C ASN A 162 11.62 -10.03 8.15
N ASN A 163 11.25 -8.80 8.46
CA ASN A 163 12.20 -7.69 8.54
C ASN A 163 13.13 -7.86 9.74
N PHE A 164 14.39 -8.16 9.47
CA PHE A 164 15.45 -8.23 10.48
C PHE A 164 15.99 -6.82 10.77
N GLN A 165 16.05 -6.47 12.03
CA GLN A 165 16.64 -5.23 12.53
C GLN A 165 17.92 -5.55 13.31
N ARG A 166 18.96 -4.76 13.08
CA ARG A 166 20.14 -4.70 13.94
C ARG A 166 20.40 -3.24 14.26
N VAL A 167 20.31 -2.90 15.53
CA VAL A 167 20.40 -1.54 16.05
C VAL A 167 21.58 -1.45 16.99
N ASN A 168 22.53 -0.57 16.70
CA ASN A 168 23.60 -0.31 17.65
C ASN A 168 23.04 0.49 18.85
N ILE A 169 23.23 -0.09 20.03
CA ILE A 169 22.77 0.50 21.30
C ILE A 169 23.92 0.86 22.23
N SER A 170 25.17 0.82 21.76
CA SER A 170 26.37 1.05 22.55
C SER A 170 26.34 2.40 23.27
N SER A 171 25.97 3.49 22.57
CA SER A 171 25.92 4.83 23.15
C SER A 171 24.86 5.00 24.23
N TYR A 172 23.88 4.08 24.27
CA TYR A 172 22.79 4.11 25.25
C TYR A 172 23.10 3.28 26.49
N VAL A 173 23.70 2.09 26.30
CA VAL A 173 23.81 1.07 27.35
C VAL A 173 25.14 0.30 27.35
N GLY A 174 26.09 0.62 26.49
CA GLY A 174 27.40 -0.07 26.48
C GLY A 174 28.15 0.15 27.80
N GLY A 175 28.72 -0.93 28.37
CA GLY A 175 29.47 -0.90 29.64
C GLY A 175 28.64 -0.79 30.92
N GLU A 176 27.30 -0.78 30.83
CA GLU A 176 26.42 -0.64 31.98
C GLU A 176 26.01 -2.03 32.57
N ASP A 177 25.88 -2.14 33.88
CA ASP A 177 25.60 -3.40 34.57
C ASP A 177 24.11 -3.69 34.82
N SER A 178 23.25 -2.69 34.70
CA SER A 178 21.84 -2.76 35.15
C SER A 178 20.88 -2.27 34.05
N VAL A 179 21.06 -2.82 32.83
CA VAL A 179 20.35 -2.39 31.65
C VAL A 179 18.97 -3.01 31.53
N LYS A 180 17.98 -2.21 31.14
CA LYS A 180 16.72 -2.69 30.57
C LYS A 180 16.42 -1.96 29.26
N ILE A 181 15.83 -2.69 28.30
CA ILE A 181 15.42 -2.20 27.00
C ILE A 181 13.90 -2.36 26.89
N ALA A 182 13.22 -1.32 26.42
CA ALA A 182 11.79 -1.38 26.20
C ALA A 182 11.43 -1.14 24.75
N PHE A 183 10.50 -1.95 24.23
CA PHE A 183 9.85 -1.78 22.94
C PHE A 183 8.54 -1.05 23.18
N LEU A 184 8.44 0.19 22.75
CA LEU A 184 7.28 1.06 22.92
C LEU A 184 6.55 1.24 21.59
N PHE A 185 5.28 0.82 21.53
CA PHE A 185 4.32 1.25 20.54
C PHE A 185 3.55 2.47 21.05
N ASN A 186 3.38 3.48 20.21
CA ASN A 186 2.57 4.67 20.50
C ASN A 186 1.82 5.10 19.23
N GLY A 187 0.49 4.99 19.22
CA GLY A 187 -0.29 5.36 18.05
C GLY A 187 -1.68 4.75 17.95
N ASP A 188 -2.17 4.68 16.72
CA ASP A 188 -3.50 4.21 16.35
C ASP A 188 -3.41 3.14 15.29
N TYR A 189 -4.40 2.25 15.20
CA TYR A 189 -4.56 1.23 14.18
C TYR A 189 -3.31 0.40 13.86
N TYR A 190 -3.49 -0.64 13.05
CA TYR A 190 -2.47 -1.59 12.63
C TYR A 190 -1.74 -2.25 13.81
N PHE A 191 -0.46 -2.57 13.67
CA PHE A 191 0.22 -3.44 14.64
C PHE A 191 1.74 -3.32 14.57
N TRP A 192 2.39 -3.83 15.61
CA TRP A 192 3.81 -4.15 15.63
C TRP A 192 4.03 -5.53 16.21
N MET A 193 4.63 -6.44 15.44
CA MET A 193 5.05 -7.77 15.85
C MET A 193 6.56 -7.80 15.99
N ILE A 194 7.07 -8.48 17.02
CA ILE A 194 8.50 -8.67 17.26
C ILE A 194 8.79 -10.10 17.71
N ASP A 195 9.96 -10.61 17.34
CA ASP A 195 10.45 -11.94 17.70
C ASP A 195 11.97 -12.03 17.59
N ASP A 196 12.56 -13.12 18.08
CA ASP A 196 13.98 -13.44 17.99
C ASP A 196 14.89 -12.30 18.48
N ILE A 197 14.64 -11.76 19.66
CA ILE A 197 15.37 -10.63 20.24
C ILE A 197 16.68 -11.11 20.84
N ALA A 198 17.79 -10.49 20.42
CA ALA A 198 19.13 -10.76 20.96
C ALA A 198 19.89 -9.45 21.23
N VAL A 199 20.63 -9.42 22.33
CA VAL A 199 21.68 -8.43 22.59
C VAL A 199 23.03 -9.12 22.42
N GLU A 200 23.85 -8.60 21.54
CA GLU A 200 25.11 -9.25 21.13
C GLU A 200 26.24 -8.22 21.00
N GLN A 201 27.47 -8.66 21.16
CA GLN A 201 28.62 -7.79 20.94
C GLN A 201 28.61 -7.29 19.49
N ALA A 202 28.72 -5.98 19.29
CA ALA A 202 28.73 -5.39 17.98
C ALA A 202 30.02 -5.76 17.22
N PRO A 203 29.93 -6.17 15.96
CA PRO A 203 31.09 -6.49 15.16
C PRO A 203 31.93 -5.24 14.90
N ARG A 204 33.23 -5.41 14.72
CA ARG A 204 34.13 -4.29 14.37
C ARG A 204 33.88 -3.78 12.94
N VAL A 205 33.57 -4.70 12.04
CA VAL A 205 33.30 -4.45 10.63
C VAL A 205 31.90 -4.95 10.32
N ASP A 206 30.99 -4.04 10.00
CA ASP A 206 29.63 -4.39 9.55
C ASP A 206 29.04 -3.20 8.80
N MET A 207 28.83 -3.34 7.51
CA MET A 207 28.19 -2.36 6.65
C MET A 207 26.85 -2.92 6.18
N SER A 208 25.89 -2.08 5.90
CA SER A 208 24.60 -2.52 5.40
C SER A 208 24.00 -1.60 4.34
N ILE A 209 23.24 -2.15 3.43
CA ILE A 209 22.33 -1.45 2.56
C ILE A 209 20.97 -1.42 3.25
N THR A 210 20.48 -0.21 3.56
CA THR A 210 19.21 -0.03 4.29
C THR A 210 18.04 0.36 3.39
N ASP A 211 18.32 0.92 2.21
CA ASP A 211 17.32 1.28 1.20
C ASP A 211 17.96 1.31 -0.18
N THR A 212 17.20 0.96 -1.21
CA THR A 212 17.64 1.00 -2.61
C THR A 212 16.57 1.58 -3.51
N LYS A 213 16.98 2.34 -4.53
CA LYS A 213 16.09 2.97 -5.50
C LYS A 213 16.65 2.92 -6.90
N PHE A 214 15.75 2.85 -7.89
CA PHE A 214 16.05 3.11 -9.29
C PHE A 214 15.06 4.18 -9.81
N LEU A 215 15.47 5.42 -9.78
CA LEU A 215 14.59 6.55 -10.08
C LEU A 215 14.67 6.91 -11.55
N PRO A 216 13.54 7.10 -12.25
CA PRO A 216 13.54 7.69 -13.56
C PRO A 216 14.03 9.13 -13.49
N ASP A 217 14.77 9.57 -14.51
CA ASP A 217 15.13 10.98 -14.65
C ASP A 217 13.95 11.73 -15.28
N THR A 218 13.01 12.11 -14.45
CA THR A 218 11.89 12.95 -14.84
C THR A 218 12.15 14.38 -14.37
N ALA A 219 11.84 15.36 -15.22
CA ALA A 219 11.92 16.78 -14.87
C ALA A 219 10.97 17.19 -13.72
N ARG A 220 10.14 16.24 -13.24
CA ARG A 220 9.04 16.49 -12.31
C ARG A 220 9.36 16.21 -10.85
N ASN A 221 10.56 15.73 -10.57
CA ASN A 221 11.12 15.56 -9.21
C ASN A 221 10.26 14.72 -8.24
N ARG A 222 9.41 13.84 -8.75
CA ARG A 222 8.70 12.84 -7.93
C ARG A 222 9.54 11.57 -7.89
N ALA A 223 9.81 11.06 -6.71
CA ALA A 223 10.62 9.87 -6.51
C ALA A 223 9.80 8.58 -6.69
N VAL A 224 9.02 8.49 -7.78
CA VAL A 224 8.22 7.31 -8.09
C VAL A 224 9.03 6.33 -8.93
N GLU A 225 9.06 5.08 -8.50
CA GLU A 225 9.64 3.98 -9.25
C GLU A 225 8.55 3.23 -10.01
N TYR A 226 8.78 2.99 -11.29
CA TYR A 226 7.87 2.20 -12.12
C TYR A 226 8.42 0.80 -12.28
N GLY A 227 7.72 -0.19 -11.75
CA GLY A 227 8.09 -1.59 -11.91
C GLY A 227 7.84 -2.13 -13.32
N ILE A 228 6.95 -1.48 -14.10
CA ILE A 228 6.70 -1.77 -15.51
C ILE A 228 6.74 -0.46 -16.28
N ILE A 229 7.63 -0.38 -17.27
CA ILE A 229 7.92 0.83 -18.04
C ILE A 229 7.63 0.56 -19.52
N PRO A 230 6.76 1.34 -20.20
CA PRO A 230 6.59 1.21 -21.64
C PRO A 230 7.78 1.82 -22.39
N ASP A 231 8.15 1.21 -23.50
CA ASP A 231 9.27 1.68 -24.34
C ASP A 231 9.09 3.13 -24.82
N SER A 232 7.87 3.53 -25.09
CA SER A 232 7.51 4.91 -25.47
C SER A 232 7.73 5.94 -24.37
N ASN A 233 7.69 5.51 -23.11
CA ASN A 233 7.81 6.40 -21.94
C ASN A 233 9.07 6.14 -21.09
N LYS A 234 10.04 5.40 -21.65
CA LYS A 234 11.30 5.12 -20.95
C LYS A 234 12.16 6.38 -20.83
N THR A 235 12.81 6.50 -19.70
CA THR A 235 13.88 7.48 -19.44
C THR A 235 15.11 6.74 -18.95
N PHE A 236 16.20 7.47 -18.72
CA PHE A 236 17.30 6.85 -18.01
C PHE A 236 17.00 6.73 -16.51
N LEU A 237 17.51 5.65 -15.93
CA LEU A 237 17.35 5.31 -14.52
C LEU A 237 18.61 5.69 -13.75
N ARG A 238 18.43 6.31 -12.58
CA ARG A 238 19.49 6.58 -11.61
C ARG A 238 19.36 5.61 -10.45
N PHE A 239 20.44 4.92 -10.14
CA PHE A 239 20.47 3.96 -9.05
C PHE A 239 21.06 4.60 -7.80
N GLN A 240 20.42 4.38 -6.67
CA GLN A 240 20.81 4.90 -5.37
C GLN A 240 20.67 3.83 -4.29
N ALA A 241 21.52 3.91 -3.28
CA ALA A 241 21.34 3.14 -2.06
C ALA A 241 21.72 3.97 -0.84
N ARG A 242 20.93 3.86 0.21
CA ARG A 242 21.31 4.32 1.54
C ARG A 242 22.14 3.23 2.20
N VAL A 243 23.35 3.60 2.58
CA VAL A 243 24.32 2.69 3.18
C VAL A 243 24.63 3.15 4.60
N ARG A 244 24.79 2.22 5.52
CA ARG A 244 25.05 2.48 6.92
C ARG A 244 26.24 1.67 7.42
N ASN A 245 27.11 2.30 8.19
CA ASN A 245 28.14 1.61 8.95
C ASN A 245 27.54 1.24 10.33
N ILE A 246 27.26 -0.03 10.54
CA ILE A 246 26.75 -0.57 11.81
C ILE A 246 27.83 -1.24 12.64
N GLY A 247 29.06 -1.30 12.11
CA GLY A 247 30.27 -1.71 12.83
C GLY A 247 30.80 -0.64 13.77
N THR A 248 31.78 -1.02 14.58
CA THR A 248 32.37 -0.16 15.62
C THR A 248 33.59 0.63 15.15
N THR A 249 34.03 0.45 13.90
CA THR A 249 35.18 1.13 13.33
C THR A 249 34.84 1.82 12.01
N THR A 250 35.47 2.98 11.76
CA THR A 250 35.30 3.69 10.49
C THR A 250 35.63 2.80 9.30
N ARG A 251 34.79 2.82 8.26
CA ARG A 251 35.06 2.17 6.97
C ARG A 251 35.54 3.19 5.97
N ASN A 252 36.60 2.83 5.24
CA ASN A 252 37.19 3.69 4.22
C ASN A 252 36.90 3.16 2.83
N ASN A 253 37.01 4.01 1.82
CA ASN A 253 36.82 3.69 0.41
C ASN A 253 35.46 3.04 0.12
N VAL A 254 34.43 3.52 0.77
CA VAL A 254 33.08 2.98 0.63
C VAL A 254 32.52 3.34 -0.75
N GLN A 255 32.10 2.33 -1.51
CA GLN A 255 31.60 2.50 -2.87
C GLN A 255 30.40 1.58 -3.11
N LEU A 256 29.35 2.14 -3.67
CA LEU A 256 28.21 1.38 -4.16
C LEU A 256 28.52 0.87 -5.58
N GLN A 257 28.26 -0.40 -5.82
CA GLN A 257 28.30 -1.04 -7.12
C GLN A 257 26.90 -1.49 -7.50
N VAL A 258 26.51 -1.29 -8.76
CA VAL A 258 25.22 -1.74 -9.30
C VAL A 258 25.46 -2.50 -10.59
N SER A 259 24.75 -3.60 -10.74
CA SER A 259 24.64 -4.33 -12.01
C SER A 259 23.19 -4.55 -12.39
N VAL A 260 22.87 -4.37 -13.67
CA VAL A 260 21.57 -4.73 -14.23
C VAL A 260 21.74 -5.99 -15.06
N ILE A 261 20.92 -6.98 -14.77
CA ILE A 261 20.91 -8.28 -15.47
C ILE A 261 19.52 -8.46 -16.05
N ASP A 262 19.44 -8.74 -17.35
CA ASP A 262 18.18 -9.10 -18.00
C ASP A 262 18.01 -10.62 -18.12
N THR A 263 16.81 -11.04 -18.54
CA THR A 263 16.48 -12.46 -18.66
C THR A 263 17.12 -13.15 -19.88
N THR A 264 17.80 -12.42 -20.78
CA THR A 264 18.48 -13.01 -21.95
C THR A 264 19.81 -13.65 -21.61
N ALA A 265 20.52 -13.03 -20.66
CA ALA A 265 21.82 -13.49 -20.21
C ALA A 265 21.91 -13.41 -18.68
N PRO A 266 21.33 -14.36 -17.95
CA PRO A 266 21.10 -14.25 -16.50
C PRO A 266 22.40 -14.13 -15.68
N ASN A 267 23.57 -14.36 -16.31
CA ASN A 267 24.85 -14.24 -15.65
C ASN A 267 25.75 -13.13 -16.22
N THR A 268 25.25 -12.37 -17.22
CA THR A 268 26.03 -11.29 -17.85
C THR A 268 25.29 -9.97 -17.65
N PRO A 269 25.87 -9.01 -16.91
CA PRO A 269 25.26 -7.70 -16.76
C PRO A 269 25.17 -6.95 -18.10
N VAL A 270 24.01 -6.36 -18.37
CA VAL A 270 23.79 -5.42 -19.48
C VAL A 270 24.25 -4.01 -19.11
N PHE A 271 24.42 -3.75 -17.83
CA PHE A 271 24.95 -2.51 -17.29
C PHE A 271 25.68 -2.79 -15.97
N THR A 272 26.79 -2.08 -15.78
CA THR A 272 27.49 -1.98 -14.49
C THR A 272 27.83 -0.52 -14.23
N GLY A 273 27.71 -0.10 -12.98
CA GLY A 273 28.02 1.28 -12.58
C GLY A 273 28.49 1.33 -11.13
N THR A 274 29.22 2.39 -10.81
CA THR A 274 29.71 2.63 -9.45
C THR A 274 29.41 4.04 -9.00
N SER A 275 29.25 4.25 -7.71
CA SER A 275 29.24 5.59 -7.13
C SER A 275 30.66 6.19 -7.10
N LEU A 276 30.76 7.47 -6.81
CA LEU A 276 32.01 8.04 -6.32
C LEU A 276 32.42 7.28 -5.05
N VAL A 277 33.74 7.19 -4.83
CA VAL A 277 34.27 6.60 -3.60
C VAL A 277 34.06 7.60 -2.46
N LEU A 278 33.38 7.17 -1.41
CA LEU A 278 33.31 7.90 -0.15
C LEU A 278 34.58 7.60 0.66
N PRO A 279 35.42 8.60 0.97
CA PRO A 279 36.69 8.37 1.64
C PRO A 279 36.58 7.66 2.98
N ALA A 280 35.56 8.05 3.79
CA ALA A 280 35.33 7.45 5.10
C ALA A 280 33.85 7.54 5.49
N LEU A 281 33.36 6.51 6.17
CA LEU A 281 32.06 6.46 6.82
C LEU A 281 32.25 6.06 8.29
N ALA A 282 31.98 7.00 9.18
CA ALA A 282 32.14 6.80 10.61
C ALA A 282 31.20 5.71 11.15
N PRO A 283 31.53 5.08 12.29
CA PRO A 283 30.64 4.13 12.96
C PRO A 283 29.25 4.74 13.19
N PHE A 284 28.22 3.94 12.99
CA PHE A 284 26.80 4.26 13.27
C PHE A 284 26.19 5.38 12.43
N THR A 285 26.91 5.86 11.41
CA THR A 285 26.42 6.85 10.46
C THR A 285 25.93 6.19 9.17
N ASP A 286 25.08 6.91 8.45
CA ASP A 286 24.60 6.51 7.13
C ASP A 286 24.76 7.61 6.10
N THR A 287 24.74 7.24 4.83
CA THR A 287 24.80 8.16 3.70
C THR A 287 24.05 7.60 2.49
N LEU A 288 23.64 8.48 1.58
CA LEU A 288 23.07 8.11 0.29
C LEU A 288 24.18 8.10 -0.77
N LEU A 289 24.42 6.95 -1.38
CA LEU A 289 25.31 6.79 -2.52
C LEU A 289 24.52 6.71 -3.81
N THR A 290 24.94 7.44 -4.83
CA THR A 290 24.31 7.49 -6.16
C THR A 290 25.32 7.02 -7.19
N ILE A 291 24.89 6.16 -8.11
CA ILE A 291 25.71 5.73 -9.25
C ILE A 291 25.94 6.91 -10.18
N SER A 292 27.20 7.12 -10.56
CA SER A 292 27.61 8.27 -11.36
C SER A 292 27.07 8.23 -12.79
N THR A 293 26.87 7.03 -13.34
CA THR A 293 26.41 6.81 -14.71
C THR A 293 24.94 6.42 -14.72
N ALA A 294 24.10 7.13 -15.48
CA ALA A 294 22.73 6.75 -15.69
C ALA A 294 22.61 5.57 -16.69
N TYR A 295 21.56 4.78 -16.53
CA TYR A 295 21.27 3.64 -17.40
C TYR A 295 19.97 3.82 -18.16
N THR A 296 19.97 3.68 -19.48
CA THR A 296 18.75 3.66 -20.28
C THR A 296 18.43 2.21 -20.67
N PRO A 297 17.28 1.66 -20.23
CA PRO A 297 16.85 0.33 -20.66
C PRO A 297 16.63 0.30 -22.18
N THR A 298 17.20 -0.69 -22.88
CA THR A 298 17.06 -0.82 -24.34
C THR A 298 16.39 -2.12 -24.77
N VAL A 299 16.35 -3.11 -23.88
CA VAL A 299 15.80 -4.43 -24.18
C VAL A 299 14.48 -4.59 -23.45
N ARG A 300 13.40 -4.87 -24.19
CA ARG A 300 12.05 -5.10 -23.66
C ARG A 300 11.97 -6.43 -22.94
N LYS A 301 12.39 -6.45 -21.68
CA LYS A 301 12.48 -7.64 -20.84
C LYS A 301 12.41 -7.28 -19.37
N PHE A 302 12.16 -8.32 -18.58
CA PHE A 302 12.37 -8.29 -17.14
C PHE A 302 13.85 -8.13 -16.81
N SER A 303 14.17 -7.19 -15.94
CA SER A 303 15.51 -6.89 -15.47
C SER A 303 15.59 -6.93 -13.95
N ARG A 304 16.69 -7.45 -13.44
CA ARG A 304 17.06 -7.40 -12.03
C ARG A 304 18.19 -6.40 -11.84
N VAL A 305 18.06 -5.53 -10.87
CA VAL A 305 19.09 -4.61 -10.42
C VAL A 305 19.69 -5.17 -9.16
N ASN A 306 20.97 -5.49 -9.16
CA ASN A 306 21.70 -5.93 -7.98
C ASN A 306 22.58 -4.79 -7.48
N TYR A 307 22.50 -4.54 -6.19
CA TYR A 307 23.31 -3.56 -5.46
C TYR A 307 24.29 -4.32 -4.57
N SER A 308 25.51 -3.83 -4.48
CA SER A 308 26.53 -4.37 -3.56
C SER A 308 27.45 -3.27 -3.07
N LEU A 309 27.99 -3.44 -1.87
CA LEU A 309 28.97 -2.54 -1.28
C LEU A 309 30.39 -3.09 -1.45
N ASN A 310 31.31 -2.17 -1.73
CA ASN A 310 32.74 -2.41 -1.63
C ASN A 310 33.36 -1.38 -0.66
N PHE A 311 34.27 -1.80 0.20
CA PHE A 311 34.95 -0.97 1.18
C PHE A 311 36.20 -1.70 1.73
N ASP A 312 36.99 -0.99 2.54
CA ASP A 312 38.14 -1.62 3.20
C ASP A 312 37.67 -2.74 4.14
N SER A 313 38.41 -3.84 4.17
CA SER A 313 38.13 -5.00 5.04
C SER A 313 36.77 -5.67 4.81
N VAL A 314 36.19 -5.56 3.62
CA VAL A 314 34.90 -6.19 3.26
C VAL A 314 34.89 -7.71 3.53
N SER A 315 36.03 -8.38 3.47
CA SER A 315 36.16 -9.83 3.76
C SER A 315 35.93 -10.18 5.25
N LEU A 316 35.93 -9.20 6.13
CA LEU A 316 35.65 -9.38 7.57
C LEU A 316 34.19 -9.13 7.94
N ASP A 317 33.39 -8.74 6.97
CA ASP A 317 31.99 -8.44 7.14
C ASP A 317 31.08 -9.61 6.78
N SER A 318 29.89 -9.62 7.37
CA SER A 318 28.80 -10.47 6.91
C SER A 318 28.20 -9.90 5.63
N THR A 319 28.42 -10.56 4.51
CA THR A 319 27.97 -10.06 3.19
C THR A 319 26.44 -10.08 2.99
N ALA A 320 25.69 -10.66 3.92
CA ALA A 320 24.24 -10.84 3.77
C ALA A 320 23.45 -9.52 3.69
N ASN A 321 23.88 -8.48 4.41
CA ASN A 321 23.27 -7.15 4.43
C ASN A 321 23.97 -6.11 3.55
N ASN A 322 25.05 -6.52 2.86
CA ASN A 322 25.83 -5.71 1.93
C ASN A 322 25.31 -5.76 0.50
N THR A 323 24.25 -6.50 0.27
CA THR A 323 23.65 -6.68 -1.05
C THR A 323 22.13 -6.47 -0.97
N ALA A 324 21.57 -5.96 -2.06
CA ALA A 324 20.13 -5.83 -2.23
C ALA A 324 19.76 -6.03 -3.69
N SER A 325 18.51 -6.29 -3.97
CA SER A 325 18.03 -6.39 -5.34
C SER A 325 16.69 -5.70 -5.53
N ARG A 326 16.52 -5.12 -6.74
CA ARG A 326 15.27 -4.54 -7.23
C ARG A 326 14.94 -5.15 -8.59
N GLN A 327 13.75 -4.87 -9.08
CA GLN A 327 13.34 -5.38 -10.39
C GLN A 327 12.48 -4.36 -11.13
N PHE A 328 12.60 -4.35 -12.44
CA PHE A 328 11.71 -3.64 -13.35
C PHE A 328 11.58 -4.43 -14.67
N GLU A 329 10.60 -4.07 -15.46
CA GLU A 329 10.39 -4.65 -16.78
C GLU A 329 10.14 -3.54 -17.81
N LEU A 330 10.94 -3.53 -18.88
CA LEU A 330 10.66 -2.70 -20.06
C LEU A 330 9.71 -3.48 -20.98
N THR A 331 8.57 -2.90 -21.31
CA THR A 331 7.52 -3.50 -22.13
C THR A 331 7.25 -2.70 -23.39
N ASP A 332 6.46 -3.27 -24.30
CA ASP A 332 6.01 -2.53 -25.48
C ASP A 332 5.05 -1.38 -25.13
N SER A 333 4.15 -1.61 -24.15
CA SER A 333 2.96 -0.78 -24.03
C SER A 333 2.36 -0.71 -22.61
N LEU A 334 2.98 -1.30 -21.60
CA LEU A 334 2.41 -1.33 -20.25
C LEU A 334 3.16 -0.38 -19.31
N MET A 335 2.44 0.38 -18.50
CA MET A 335 2.98 1.21 -17.42
C MET A 335 2.32 0.88 -16.09
N SER A 336 3.14 0.62 -15.08
CA SER A 336 2.66 0.39 -13.71
C SER A 336 3.72 0.73 -12.67
N VAL A 337 3.28 1.26 -11.53
CA VAL A 337 4.14 1.39 -10.35
C VAL A 337 4.42 0.03 -9.70
N SER A 338 3.53 -0.96 -9.84
CA SER A 338 3.78 -2.32 -9.36
C SER A 338 4.77 -3.06 -10.24
N VAL A 339 5.50 -4.00 -9.65
CA VAL A 339 6.40 -4.87 -10.41
C VAL A 339 5.63 -6.01 -11.08
N SER A 340 6.18 -6.56 -12.16
CA SER A 340 5.54 -7.67 -12.88
C SER A 340 5.56 -8.99 -12.10
N LYS A 341 6.59 -9.18 -11.24
CA LYS A 341 6.78 -10.40 -10.43
C LYS A 341 6.99 -10.04 -8.96
N PRO A 342 5.93 -9.64 -8.23
CA PRO A 342 6.06 -9.28 -6.82
C PRO A 342 6.46 -10.48 -5.97
N THR A 343 7.26 -10.23 -4.93
CA THR A 343 7.65 -11.25 -3.95
C THR A 343 6.58 -11.48 -2.90
N SER A 344 5.74 -10.48 -2.66
CA SER A 344 4.62 -10.55 -1.73
C SER A 344 3.45 -9.74 -2.28
N SER A 345 2.22 -10.19 -2.00
CA SER A 345 0.99 -9.52 -2.42
C SER A 345 -0.03 -9.56 -1.29
N LEU A 346 -0.72 -8.44 -1.10
CA LEU A 346 -1.96 -8.36 -0.32
C LEU A 346 -3.16 -8.37 -1.25
N ILE A 347 -4.33 -8.58 -0.66
CA ILE A 347 -5.61 -8.55 -1.35
C ILE A 347 -6.47 -7.52 -0.63
N PHE A 348 -7.00 -6.55 -1.36
CA PHE A 348 -7.99 -5.65 -0.81
C PHE A 348 -9.01 -5.22 -1.87
N GLY A 349 -10.19 -4.86 -1.42
CA GLY A 349 -11.27 -4.53 -2.33
C GLY A 349 -12.54 -4.11 -1.60
N THR A 350 -13.64 -4.11 -2.31
CA THR A 350 -14.92 -3.63 -1.81
C THR A 350 -15.38 -4.35 -0.53
N ARG A 351 -15.02 -5.62 -0.34
CA ARG A 351 -15.35 -6.38 0.88
C ARG A 351 -14.72 -5.81 2.15
N ASN A 352 -13.51 -5.30 2.05
CA ASN A 352 -12.75 -4.80 3.21
C ASN A 352 -13.27 -3.44 3.73
N PHE A 353 -13.98 -2.69 2.87
CA PHE A 353 -14.38 -1.31 3.16
C PHE A 353 -15.89 -1.11 3.25
N MET A 354 -16.68 -2.18 3.13
CA MET A 354 -18.12 -2.11 3.27
C MET A 354 -18.51 -2.38 4.72
N GLY A 355 -19.18 -1.40 5.32
CA GLY A 355 -19.79 -1.56 6.64
C GLY A 355 -20.94 -2.58 6.65
N ASN A 356 -21.36 -3.02 7.83
CA ASN A 356 -22.54 -3.86 8.00
C ASN A 356 -23.65 -3.03 8.69
N PRO A 357 -24.80 -2.75 8.05
CA PRO A 357 -25.17 -3.18 6.69
C PRO A 357 -24.26 -2.54 5.62
N PRO A 358 -24.11 -3.19 4.45
CA PRO A 358 -23.24 -2.67 3.42
C PRO A 358 -23.60 -1.22 3.11
N SER A 359 -22.71 -0.30 3.45
CA SER A 359 -22.84 1.08 3.03
C SER A 359 -22.53 1.14 1.53
N VAL A 360 -23.31 1.93 0.79
CA VAL A 360 -23.10 2.13 -0.64
C VAL A 360 -21.94 3.11 -0.80
N PHE A 361 -20.74 2.68 -0.43
CA PHE A 361 -19.54 3.48 -0.64
C PHE A 361 -18.83 2.99 -1.89
N ASP A 362 -18.56 3.92 -2.79
CA ASP A 362 -17.71 3.71 -3.92
C ASP A 362 -16.27 3.57 -3.40
N LEU A 363 -15.63 2.48 -3.71
CA LEU A 363 -14.21 2.34 -3.49
C LEU A 363 -13.47 2.76 -4.75
N LYS A 364 -12.61 3.77 -4.64
CA LYS A 364 -11.70 4.14 -5.72
C LYS A 364 -10.27 3.83 -5.29
N ILE A 365 -9.49 3.35 -6.24
CA ILE A 365 -8.09 3.04 -6.06
C ILE A 365 -7.34 3.66 -7.22
N ALA A 366 -6.27 4.39 -6.93
CA ALA A 366 -5.54 5.12 -7.95
C ALA A 366 -4.04 4.90 -7.85
N ASN A 367 -3.40 4.74 -9.01
CA ASN A 367 -1.95 4.75 -9.16
C ASN A 367 -1.53 5.94 -10.02
N ILE A 368 -0.44 6.59 -9.65
CA ILE A 368 0.12 7.68 -10.44
C ILE A 368 0.77 7.16 -11.72
N CYS A 369 0.63 7.91 -12.80
CA CYS A 369 1.22 7.66 -14.12
C CYS A 369 1.86 8.96 -14.62
N GLU A 370 3.18 9.08 -14.56
CA GLU A 370 3.93 10.24 -15.05
C GLU A 370 4.34 9.99 -16.50
N LEU A 371 3.67 10.65 -17.46
CA LEU A 371 4.00 10.54 -18.88
C LEU A 371 5.06 11.57 -19.24
N VAL A 372 6.18 11.11 -19.80
CA VAL A 372 7.28 11.96 -20.27
C VAL A 372 7.15 12.28 -21.76
N ASN A 373 6.43 11.46 -22.51
CA ASN A 373 6.15 11.64 -23.94
C ASN A 373 4.64 11.60 -24.19
N THR A 374 4.22 12.24 -25.29
CA THR A 374 2.86 12.05 -25.82
C THR A 374 2.68 10.62 -26.29
N ASP A 375 1.60 9.96 -25.87
CA ASP A 375 1.31 8.59 -26.29
C ASP A 375 -0.20 8.34 -26.39
N THR A 376 -0.57 7.26 -27.08
CA THR A 376 -1.97 6.86 -27.24
C THR A 376 -2.33 5.84 -26.15
N VAL A 377 -3.18 6.25 -25.22
CA VAL A 377 -3.74 5.39 -24.19
C VAL A 377 -4.88 4.55 -24.77
N THR A 378 -4.81 3.22 -24.57
CA THR A 378 -5.75 2.31 -25.24
C THR A 378 -6.66 1.57 -24.28
N SER A 379 -6.16 1.17 -23.11
CA SER A 379 -6.93 0.42 -22.11
C SER A 379 -6.29 0.52 -20.73
N ALA A 380 -7.02 0.11 -19.71
CA ALA A 380 -6.51 -0.13 -18.36
C ALA A 380 -6.69 -1.59 -17.97
N THR A 381 -5.74 -2.11 -17.22
CA THR A 381 -5.78 -3.48 -16.67
C THR A 381 -5.67 -3.43 -15.16
N ALA A 382 -6.47 -4.24 -14.45
CA ALA A 382 -6.28 -4.54 -13.03
C ALA A 382 -6.12 -6.04 -12.82
N LEU A 383 -5.20 -6.42 -11.94
CA LEU A 383 -5.09 -7.79 -11.46
C LEU A 383 -6.02 -7.98 -10.27
N ILE A 384 -6.87 -8.99 -10.35
CA ILE A 384 -7.92 -9.27 -9.38
C ILE A 384 -7.69 -10.62 -8.72
N GLN A 385 -8.22 -10.78 -7.51
CA GLN A 385 -8.15 -12.07 -6.81
C GLN A 385 -9.10 -13.07 -7.44
N GLY A 386 -8.56 -14.12 -8.03
CA GLY A 386 -9.29 -15.16 -8.73
C GLY A 386 -9.61 -16.40 -7.90
N THR A 387 -8.98 -16.58 -6.72
CA THR A 387 -9.12 -17.77 -5.87
C THR A 387 -9.06 -17.42 -4.39
N GLY A 388 -9.55 -18.31 -3.52
CA GLY A 388 -9.49 -18.16 -2.06
C GLY A 388 -10.69 -17.41 -1.47
N THR A 389 -10.59 -17.03 -0.19
CA THR A 389 -11.69 -16.47 0.61
C THR A 389 -12.13 -15.06 0.19
N SER A 390 -11.22 -14.29 -0.41
CA SER A 390 -11.46 -12.92 -0.88
C SER A 390 -11.56 -12.83 -2.40
N THR A 391 -11.99 -13.91 -3.06
CA THR A 391 -12.14 -13.99 -4.52
C THR A 391 -13.10 -12.92 -5.02
N SER A 392 -12.73 -12.27 -6.12
CA SER A 392 -13.63 -11.41 -6.89
C SER A 392 -14.80 -12.21 -7.44
N GLN A 393 -15.94 -11.57 -7.58
CA GLN A 393 -17.19 -12.24 -7.99
C GLN A 393 -17.67 -11.69 -9.32
N ALA A 394 -18.07 -12.57 -10.21
CA ALA A 394 -18.78 -12.17 -11.43
C ALA A 394 -20.03 -11.36 -11.06
N GLY A 395 -20.34 -10.33 -11.83
CA GLY A 395 -21.43 -9.39 -11.52
C GLY A 395 -21.01 -8.14 -10.75
N ALA A 396 -19.79 -8.08 -10.19
CA ALA A 396 -19.22 -6.84 -9.68
C ALA A 396 -18.98 -5.85 -10.85
N LEU A 397 -19.05 -4.56 -10.57
CA LEU A 397 -18.93 -3.52 -11.59
C LEU A 397 -17.62 -2.74 -11.40
N ILE A 398 -16.98 -2.42 -12.51
CA ILE A 398 -15.73 -1.64 -12.54
C ILE A 398 -15.70 -0.74 -13.78
N PHE A 399 -15.13 0.44 -13.65
CA PHE A 399 -14.64 1.23 -14.77
C PHE A 399 -13.39 1.99 -14.37
N PHE A 400 -12.60 2.44 -15.35
CA PHE A 400 -11.41 3.23 -15.11
C PHE A 400 -11.60 4.67 -15.58
N THR A 401 -10.96 5.59 -14.85
CA THR A 401 -10.71 6.96 -15.32
C THR A 401 -9.21 7.23 -15.37
N LEU A 402 -8.78 8.04 -16.32
CA LEU A 402 -7.47 8.69 -16.30
C LEU A 402 -7.73 10.15 -15.91
N GLU A 403 -7.19 10.58 -14.80
CA GLU A 403 -7.44 11.91 -14.23
C GLU A 403 -6.15 12.71 -14.12
N THR A 404 -6.21 14.03 -14.34
CA THR A 404 -5.10 14.92 -13.97
C THR A 404 -5.04 15.07 -12.45
N SER A 405 -3.85 15.41 -11.94
CA SER A 405 -3.69 15.74 -10.53
C SER A 405 -4.41 17.06 -10.17
N ASP A 406 -5.04 17.10 -9.01
CA ASP A 406 -5.47 18.34 -8.39
C ASP A 406 -4.27 19.23 -8.08
N ALA A 407 -4.32 20.49 -8.47
CA ALA A 407 -3.20 21.42 -8.39
C ALA A 407 -2.75 21.72 -6.95
N THR A 408 -3.65 21.58 -5.97
CA THR A 408 -3.39 21.89 -4.57
C THR A 408 -2.86 20.69 -3.80
N THR A 409 -3.51 19.53 -3.99
CA THR A 409 -3.22 18.32 -3.23
C THR A 409 -2.27 17.36 -3.93
N GLY A 410 -2.16 17.45 -5.25
CA GLY A 410 -1.43 16.49 -6.08
C GLY A 410 -2.09 15.11 -6.19
N LEU A 411 -3.28 14.92 -5.61
CA LEU A 411 -4.10 13.70 -5.63
C LEU A 411 -4.98 13.66 -6.88
N PRO A 412 -5.70 12.54 -7.17
CA PRO A 412 -6.64 12.52 -8.29
C PRO A 412 -7.64 13.66 -8.21
N GLY A 413 -7.79 14.40 -9.30
CA GLY A 413 -8.61 15.63 -9.35
C GLY A 413 -10.12 15.38 -9.45
N GLY A 414 -10.53 14.11 -9.44
CA GLY A 414 -11.93 13.71 -9.49
C GLY A 414 -12.58 13.97 -10.86
N GLN A 415 -13.89 14.05 -10.87
CA GLN A 415 -14.69 14.06 -12.10
C GLN A 415 -14.36 15.21 -13.05
N ALA A 416 -14.06 16.40 -12.53
CA ALA A 416 -13.71 17.57 -13.36
C ALA A 416 -12.34 17.44 -14.04
N ALA A 417 -11.49 16.55 -13.55
CA ALA A 417 -10.14 16.30 -14.02
C ALA A 417 -10.02 15.06 -14.93
N VAL A 418 -11.14 14.41 -15.27
CA VAL A 418 -11.15 13.21 -16.11
C VAL A 418 -10.74 13.56 -17.53
N VAL A 419 -9.67 12.94 -17.99
CA VAL A 419 -9.15 13.02 -19.37
C VAL A 419 -9.73 11.91 -20.24
N LEU A 420 -9.74 10.66 -19.70
CA LEU A 420 -10.28 9.48 -20.37
C LEU A 420 -11.11 8.66 -19.38
N GLU A 421 -12.14 8.01 -19.89
CA GLU A 421 -13.00 7.12 -19.11
C GLU A 421 -13.36 5.88 -19.92
N THR A 422 -13.39 4.70 -19.30
CA THR A 422 -13.85 3.47 -19.93
C THR A 422 -15.36 3.32 -19.79
N ASP A 423 -15.95 2.45 -20.61
CA ASP A 423 -17.31 1.99 -20.33
C ASP A 423 -17.41 1.30 -18.97
N LEU A 424 -18.62 1.29 -18.42
CA LEU A 424 -18.92 0.49 -17.24
C LEU A 424 -18.87 -0.98 -17.62
N TYR A 425 -18.06 -1.76 -16.88
CA TYR A 425 -17.84 -3.16 -17.16
C TYR A 425 -18.37 -4.04 -16.02
N THR A 426 -19.12 -5.05 -16.37
CA THR A 426 -19.56 -6.10 -15.44
C THR A 426 -18.54 -7.24 -15.47
N LEU A 427 -17.95 -7.54 -14.32
CA LEU A 427 -16.95 -8.59 -14.18
C LEU A 427 -17.53 -9.96 -14.56
N THR A 428 -16.86 -10.67 -15.44
CA THR A 428 -17.28 -12.00 -15.88
C THR A 428 -16.61 -13.12 -15.08
N ALA A 429 -17.17 -14.33 -15.11
CA ALA A 429 -16.52 -15.50 -14.53
C ALA A 429 -15.16 -15.82 -15.18
N THR A 430 -15.01 -15.48 -16.46
CA THR A 430 -13.75 -15.63 -17.20
C THR A 430 -12.68 -14.67 -16.66
N ASP A 431 -13.03 -13.42 -16.36
CA ASP A 431 -12.08 -12.46 -15.77
C ASP A 431 -11.61 -12.94 -14.40
N VAL A 432 -12.54 -13.42 -13.58
CA VAL A 432 -12.23 -13.98 -12.26
C VAL A 432 -11.28 -15.17 -12.39
N SER A 433 -11.55 -16.10 -13.28
CA SER A 433 -10.70 -17.27 -13.50
C SER A 433 -9.31 -16.91 -14.06
N ARG A 434 -9.20 -15.84 -14.85
CA ARG A 434 -7.92 -15.32 -15.37
C ARG A 434 -7.17 -14.47 -14.36
N GLY A 435 -7.81 -14.06 -13.26
CA GLY A 435 -7.22 -13.18 -12.26
C GLY A 435 -6.92 -11.76 -12.76
N ARG A 436 -7.59 -11.31 -13.81
CA ARG A 436 -7.41 -9.97 -14.38
C ARG A 436 -8.60 -9.49 -15.19
N VAL A 437 -8.77 -8.17 -15.23
CA VAL A 437 -9.73 -7.49 -16.12
C VAL A 437 -8.98 -6.42 -16.91
N THR A 438 -9.27 -6.32 -18.23
CA THR A 438 -8.74 -5.27 -19.11
C THR A 438 -9.90 -4.60 -19.82
N ILE A 439 -10.02 -3.28 -19.66
CA ILE A 439 -11.12 -2.50 -20.23
C ILE A 439 -10.54 -1.43 -21.16
N PRO A 440 -10.95 -1.38 -22.44
CA PRO A 440 -10.49 -0.37 -23.37
C PRO A 440 -11.07 1.02 -23.04
N PHE A 441 -10.31 2.07 -23.30
CA PHE A 441 -10.82 3.44 -23.43
C PHE A 441 -11.43 3.59 -24.82
N PRO A 442 -12.75 3.80 -24.94
CA PRO A 442 -13.40 3.93 -26.23
C PRO A 442 -13.02 5.27 -26.88
N ALA A 443 -13.06 5.34 -28.19
CA ALA A 443 -12.87 6.61 -28.93
C ALA A 443 -14.07 7.57 -28.72
N THR A 444 -15.22 7.03 -28.36
CA THR A 444 -16.43 7.80 -28.02
C THR A 444 -17.08 7.22 -26.78
N LEU A 445 -17.50 8.05 -25.85
CA LEU A 445 -18.21 7.66 -24.64
C LEU A 445 -19.50 8.50 -24.52
N GLY A 446 -20.64 7.85 -24.41
CA GLY A 446 -21.93 8.54 -24.31
C GLY A 446 -22.20 9.52 -25.48
N GLY A 447 -21.71 9.20 -26.69
CA GLY A 447 -21.82 10.05 -27.88
C GLY A 447 -20.76 11.15 -27.99
N SER A 448 -19.91 11.36 -26.99
CA SER A 448 -18.82 12.35 -27.01
C SER A 448 -17.49 11.71 -27.40
N ALA A 449 -16.71 12.36 -28.27
CA ALA A 449 -15.38 11.90 -28.65
C ALA A 449 -14.41 11.99 -27.46
N GLN A 450 -13.56 10.99 -27.30
CA GLN A 450 -12.46 10.99 -26.35
C GLN A 450 -11.13 11.03 -27.13
N ASP A 451 -10.29 12.03 -26.81
CA ASP A 451 -8.93 12.07 -27.37
C ASP A 451 -8.03 11.15 -26.53
N ARG A 452 -7.66 10.02 -27.09
CA ARG A 452 -6.78 9.04 -26.46
C ARG A 452 -5.30 9.36 -26.61
N VAL A 453 -4.95 10.39 -27.37
CA VAL A 453 -3.58 10.91 -27.44
C VAL A 453 -3.35 11.82 -26.25
N VAL A 454 -2.60 11.33 -25.28
CA VAL A 454 -2.40 12.00 -24.00
C VAL A 454 -1.01 12.66 -23.98
N PRO A 455 -0.91 13.99 -23.74
CA PRO A 455 0.37 14.69 -23.70
C PRO A 455 1.18 14.33 -22.43
N PRO A 456 2.46 14.73 -22.36
CA PRO A 456 3.24 14.59 -21.15
C PRO A 456 2.54 15.26 -19.96
N GLY A 457 2.48 14.56 -18.84
CA GLY A 457 1.71 15.04 -17.69
C GLY A 457 1.74 14.05 -16.53
N ASP A 458 1.28 14.52 -15.36
CA ASP A 458 1.02 13.70 -14.19
C ASP A 458 -0.44 13.33 -14.18
N TYR A 459 -0.69 12.04 -14.31
CA TYR A 459 -2.02 11.46 -14.36
C TYR A 459 -2.20 10.44 -13.27
N TRP A 460 -3.45 10.14 -12.98
CA TRP A 460 -3.87 9.07 -12.09
C TRP A 460 -4.72 8.07 -12.86
N LEU A 461 -4.29 6.82 -12.88
CA LEU A 461 -5.16 5.72 -13.29
C LEU A 461 -6.03 5.34 -12.09
N VAL A 462 -7.33 5.63 -12.17
CA VAL A 462 -8.29 5.38 -11.08
C VAL A 462 -9.20 4.22 -11.47
N ALA A 463 -9.21 3.18 -10.66
CA ALA A 463 -10.21 2.12 -10.71
C ALA A 463 -11.40 2.48 -9.80
N ASN A 464 -12.58 2.58 -10.37
CA ASN A 464 -13.84 2.80 -9.67
C ASN A 464 -14.54 1.45 -9.49
N LEU A 465 -14.68 0.97 -8.25
CA LEU A 465 -15.11 -0.37 -7.90
C LEU A 465 -16.47 -0.35 -7.20
N PHE A 466 -17.40 -1.19 -7.67
CA PHE A 466 -18.75 -1.28 -7.11
C PHE A 466 -19.13 -2.74 -6.85
N SER A 467 -19.70 -2.98 -5.69
CA SER A 467 -20.06 -4.30 -5.23
C SER A 467 -21.51 -4.71 -5.55
N ASN A 468 -22.21 -3.98 -6.41
CA ASN A 468 -23.63 -4.23 -6.72
C ASN A 468 -24.47 -4.35 -5.42
N ASN A 469 -24.41 -3.31 -4.57
CA ASN A 469 -25.04 -3.27 -3.24
C ASN A 469 -24.61 -4.40 -2.27
N GLY A 470 -23.37 -4.86 -2.38
CA GLY A 470 -22.83 -5.93 -1.54
C GLY A 470 -23.12 -7.34 -2.05
N ALA A 471 -23.80 -7.50 -3.19
CA ALA A 471 -24.09 -8.79 -3.76
C ALA A 471 -22.85 -9.45 -4.41
N ASN A 472 -21.99 -8.62 -5.03
CA ASN A 472 -20.82 -9.10 -5.76
C ASN A 472 -19.61 -8.22 -5.41
N HIS A 473 -18.58 -8.81 -4.86
CA HIS A 473 -17.36 -8.09 -4.47
C HIS A 473 -16.27 -8.17 -5.55
N ILE A 474 -15.44 -7.13 -5.62
CA ILE A 474 -14.21 -7.11 -6.39
C ILE A 474 -13.03 -6.86 -5.46
N SER A 475 -11.98 -7.65 -5.61
CA SER A 475 -10.74 -7.56 -4.84
C SER A 475 -9.56 -7.45 -5.78
N LEU A 476 -8.74 -6.41 -5.62
CA LEU A 476 -7.53 -6.19 -6.38
C LEU A 476 -6.33 -6.79 -5.65
N LEU A 477 -5.30 -7.12 -6.42
CA LEU A 477 -4.00 -7.52 -5.88
C LEU A 477 -3.15 -6.27 -5.63
N ASP A 478 -2.41 -6.29 -4.54
CA ASP A 478 -1.49 -5.25 -4.13
C ASP A 478 -0.05 -5.80 -4.09
N ASP A 479 0.92 -5.00 -4.48
CA ASP A 479 2.33 -5.35 -4.55
C ASP A 479 3.06 -4.78 -3.33
N GLN A 480 3.54 -5.67 -2.47
CA GLN A 480 4.31 -5.33 -1.27
C GLN A 480 5.82 -5.46 -1.46
N THR A 481 6.30 -5.68 -2.68
CA THR A 481 7.74 -5.86 -2.95
C THR A 481 8.55 -4.66 -2.52
N VAL A 482 7.99 -3.47 -2.70
CA VAL A 482 8.63 -2.19 -2.38
C VAL A 482 7.61 -1.23 -1.78
N THR A 483 7.98 -0.60 -0.69
CA THR A 483 7.22 0.51 -0.12
C THR A 483 7.19 1.70 -1.09
N MET A 484 5.99 2.14 -1.44
CA MET A 484 5.78 3.30 -2.31
C MET A 484 5.67 4.60 -1.50
N PRO A 485 6.10 5.74 -2.05
CA PRO A 485 5.82 7.03 -1.44
C PRO A 485 4.31 7.28 -1.39
N TRP A 486 3.84 8.06 -0.42
CA TRP A 486 2.42 8.27 -0.12
C TRP A 486 1.54 8.68 -1.31
N PHE A 487 2.13 9.34 -2.30
CA PHE A 487 1.44 9.84 -3.49
C PHE A 487 1.53 8.89 -4.71
N ALA A 488 2.11 7.69 -4.60
CA ALA A 488 2.26 6.78 -5.75
C ALA A 488 1.04 5.87 -5.94
N SER A 489 0.39 5.48 -4.85
CA SER A 489 -0.81 4.65 -4.85
C SER A 489 -1.72 5.07 -3.71
N VAL A 490 -2.97 5.42 -4.02
CA VAL A 490 -3.93 5.95 -3.06
C VAL A 490 -5.29 5.28 -3.20
N LEU A 491 -6.04 5.24 -2.11
CA LEU A 491 -7.41 4.76 -2.10
C LEU A 491 -8.36 5.85 -1.59
N PHE A 492 -9.52 5.96 -2.20
CA PHE A 492 -10.58 6.88 -1.79
C PHE A 492 -11.65 6.12 -1.01
N ARG A 493 -11.95 6.61 0.16
CA ARG A 493 -13.01 6.08 1.01
C ARG A 493 -13.83 7.22 1.60
N GLN A 494 -15.13 7.13 1.49
CA GLN A 494 -16.07 8.15 1.96
C GLN A 494 -15.83 9.51 1.28
N THR A 495 -15.05 10.38 1.89
CA THR A 495 -14.77 11.74 1.43
C THR A 495 -13.30 12.01 1.17
N ASP A 496 -12.40 11.06 1.53
CA ASP A 496 -10.97 11.32 1.60
C ASP A 496 -10.14 10.30 0.83
N TRP A 497 -8.98 10.76 0.36
CA TRP A 497 -7.92 9.93 -0.16
C TRP A 497 -6.97 9.49 0.95
N PHE A 498 -6.68 8.21 0.99
CA PHE A 498 -5.70 7.61 1.90
C PHE A 498 -4.53 7.05 1.10
N ASN A 499 -3.33 7.15 1.69
CA ASN A 499 -2.17 6.46 1.13
C ASN A 499 -2.36 4.95 1.24
N ASN A 500 -2.11 4.23 0.14
CA ASN A 500 -2.06 2.77 0.16
C ASN A 500 -0.74 2.24 0.73
N GLY A 501 0.36 2.98 0.55
CA GLY A 501 1.71 2.59 0.99
C GLY A 501 2.39 1.52 0.13
N ASN A 502 1.62 0.78 -0.63
CA ASN A 502 2.04 -0.23 -1.59
C ASN A 502 1.55 0.17 -2.98
N ALA A 503 1.88 -0.61 -4.00
CA ALA A 503 1.40 -0.38 -5.37
C ALA A 503 0.29 -1.35 -5.74
N VAL A 504 -0.90 -0.85 -6.00
CA VAL A 504 -1.96 -1.71 -6.55
C VAL A 504 -1.56 -2.18 -7.94
N ARG A 505 -1.79 -3.46 -8.23
CA ARG A 505 -1.40 -4.07 -9.50
C ARG A 505 -2.37 -3.70 -10.61
N MET A 506 -2.24 -2.45 -11.04
CA MET A 506 -2.95 -1.88 -12.20
C MET A 506 -1.94 -1.35 -13.21
N SER A 507 -2.26 -1.43 -14.49
CA SER A 507 -1.45 -0.86 -15.56
C SER A 507 -2.27 -0.01 -16.51
N LEU A 508 -1.67 1.09 -16.95
CA LEU A 508 -2.11 1.86 -18.11
C LEU A 508 -1.47 1.25 -19.37
N ASN A 509 -2.27 1.05 -20.42
CA ASN A 509 -1.81 0.38 -21.64
C ASN A 509 -1.82 1.36 -22.81
N PHE A 510 -0.76 1.33 -23.61
CA PHE A 510 -0.50 2.24 -24.72
C PHE A 510 -0.51 1.54 -26.08
N GLY A 511 -0.54 2.29 -27.17
CA GLY A 511 -0.40 1.78 -28.52
C GLY A 511 -1.67 1.18 -29.10
N ARG A 512 -1.62 -0.01 -29.70
CA ARG A 512 -2.81 -0.64 -30.30
C ARG A 512 -3.75 -1.16 -29.21
N VAL A 513 -5.06 -0.87 -29.37
CA VAL A 513 -6.09 -1.44 -28.48
C VAL A 513 -5.93 -2.96 -28.45
N PRO A 514 -5.68 -3.57 -27.28
CA PRO A 514 -5.62 -5.02 -27.21
C PRO A 514 -6.94 -5.61 -27.71
N ARG A 515 -6.88 -6.57 -28.65
CA ARG A 515 -8.04 -7.43 -28.88
C ARG A 515 -8.28 -8.17 -27.57
N VAL A 516 -9.37 -7.87 -26.89
CA VAL A 516 -9.85 -8.68 -25.78
C VAL A 516 -10.26 -10.03 -26.37
N PRO A 517 -9.48 -11.13 -26.20
CA PRO A 517 -9.90 -12.41 -26.73
C PRO A 517 -11.14 -12.85 -25.96
N GLY A 518 -12.28 -12.87 -26.63
CA GLY A 518 -13.47 -13.54 -26.15
C GLY A 518 -14.25 -12.80 -25.06
N ALA A 519 -14.50 -11.51 -25.23
CA ALA A 519 -15.76 -10.97 -24.73
C ALA A 519 -16.88 -11.64 -25.54
N SER A 520 -17.33 -12.80 -25.08
CA SER A 520 -18.56 -13.34 -25.62
C SER A 520 -19.68 -12.43 -25.10
N VAL A 521 -20.48 -11.91 -26.02
CA VAL A 521 -21.67 -11.10 -25.75
C VAL A 521 -22.68 -11.81 -24.81
N ALA A 522 -22.45 -13.07 -24.50
CA ALA A 522 -23.35 -13.94 -23.73
C ALA A 522 -23.30 -13.75 -22.19
N ASP A 523 -22.26 -13.07 -21.64
CA ASP A 523 -22.09 -12.89 -20.19
C ASP A 523 -22.29 -11.45 -19.68
N LEU A 524 -22.72 -10.54 -20.55
CA LEU A 524 -23.08 -9.18 -20.14
C LEU A 524 -24.47 -9.21 -19.50
N ASN A 525 -24.62 -8.72 -18.27
CA ASN A 525 -25.93 -8.33 -17.77
C ASN A 525 -26.59 -7.45 -18.82
N GLU A 526 -27.83 -7.74 -19.18
CA GLU A 526 -28.55 -7.01 -20.23
C GLU A 526 -28.59 -5.50 -20.01
N PHE A 527 -28.48 -5.07 -18.73
CA PHE A 527 -28.46 -3.67 -18.31
C PHE A 527 -27.69 -3.48 -17.00
N ALA A 528 -26.72 -2.55 -17.00
CA ALA A 528 -25.98 -2.12 -15.81
C ALA A 528 -26.14 -0.61 -15.60
N ALA A 529 -26.32 -0.20 -14.34
CA ALA A 529 -26.41 1.19 -13.95
C ALA A 529 -25.73 1.43 -12.61
N ILE A 530 -25.00 2.53 -12.49
CA ILE A 530 -24.44 3.02 -11.23
C ILE A 530 -24.71 4.50 -11.07
N ALA A 531 -24.82 4.94 -9.81
CA ALA A 531 -24.94 6.34 -9.44
C ALA A 531 -23.85 6.68 -8.41
N TYR A 532 -23.04 7.72 -8.69
CA TYR A 532 -21.88 8.10 -7.88
C TYR A 532 -21.58 9.62 -7.97
N PRO A 533 -20.89 10.22 -6.97
CA PRO A 533 -20.53 9.62 -5.69
C PRO A 533 -21.77 9.31 -4.85
N ASN A 534 -21.65 8.37 -3.92
CA ASN A 534 -22.71 8.02 -3.00
C ASN A 534 -22.10 7.69 -1.61
N PRO A 535 -22.21 8.57 -0.60
CA PRO A 535 -23.05 9.78 -0.56
C PRO A 535 -22.66 10.88 -1.55
N THR A 536 -23.64 11.71 -1.92
CA THR A 536 -23.47 12.88 -2.76
C THR A 536 -23.89 14.13 -2.00
N ALA A 537 -23.17 15.26 -2.22
CA ALA A 537 -23.60 16.56 -1.73
C ALA A 537 -24.56 17.23 -2.73
N ASP A 538 -24.06 17.50 -3.95
CA ASP A 538 -24.78 18.32 -4.92
C ASP A 538 -25.09 17.56 -6.23
N LEU A 539 -24.05 16.91 -6.82
CA LEU A 539 -24.15 16.28 -8.13
C LEU A 539 -24.02 14.77 -8.02
N LEU A 540 -24.98 14.04 -8.60
CA LEU A 540 -24.97 12.60 -8.72
C LEU A 540 -24.80 12.20 -10.18
N ASN A 541 -23.67 11.58 -10.53
CA ASN A 541 -23.46 11.04 -11.85
C ASN A 541 -24.13 9.69 -11.97
N ILE A 542 -24.76 9.44 -13.10
CA ILE A 542 -25.34 8.15 -13.45
C ILE A 542 -24.65 7.66 -14.70
N LYS A 543 -24.09 6.44 -14.62
CA LYS A 543 -23.44 5.75 -15.74
C LYS A 543 -24.17 4.47 -16.05
N LEU A 544 -24.49 4.28 -17.32
CA LEU A 544 -25.26 3.16 -17.84
C LEU A 544 -24.45 2.40 -18.88
N SER A 545 -24.69 1.08 -18.93
CA SER A 545 -24.17 0.21 -19.98
C SER A 545 -25.18 -0.90 -20.26
N ALA A 546 -25.39 -1.24 -21.52
CA ALA A 546 -26.30 -2.30 -21.95
C ALA A 546 -25.79 -3.02 -23.19
N VAL A 547 -26.32 -4.20 -23.46
CA VAL A 547 -26.02 -4.98 -24.69
C VAL A 547 -26.80 -4.48 -25.91
N ARG A 548 -27.80 -3.66 -25.71
CA ARG A 548 -28.63 -3.03 -26.75
C ARG A 548 -28.73 -1.54 -26.54
N ASP A 549 -29.28 -0.84 -27.50
CA ASP A 549 -29.46 0.61 -27.42
C ASP A 549 -30.29 1.01 -26.19
N LEU A 550 -29.81 2.00 -25.44
CA LEU A 550 -30.45 2.49 -24.20
C LEU A 550 -31.75 3.23 -24.48
N GLY A 551 -31.88 3.87 -25.63
CA GLY A 551 -33.07 4.61 -26.00
C GLY A 551 -33.44 5.72 -25.03
N LYS A 552 -34.71 5.77 -24.63
CA LYS A 552 -35.21 6.74 -23.66
C LYS A 552 -34.84 6.31 -22.25
N VAL A 553 -34.11 7.15 -21.52
CA VAL A 553 -33.73 6.91 -20.12
C VAL A 553 -34.51 7.84 -19.22
N GLN A 554 -35.25 7.28 -18.29
CA GLN A 554 -35.94 8.00 -17.23
C GLN A 554 -35.28 7.70 -15.89
N THR A 555 -34.96 8.74 -15.13
CA THR A 555 -34.50 8.65 -13.76
C THR A 555 -35.55 9.21 -12.81
N SER A 556 -35.82 8.51 -11.72
CA SER A 556 -36.80 8.92 -10.72
C SER A 556 -36.24 8.71 -9.32
N LEU A 557 -36.14 9.78 -8.54
CA LEU A 557 -35.65 9.77 -7.17
C LEU A 557 -36.84 9.77 -6.20
N PHE A 558 -36.92 8.78 -5.33
CA PHE A 558 -37.98 8.63 -4.32
C PHE A 558 -37.40 8.75 -2.91
N ASP A 559 -38.11 9.36 -2.00
CA ASP A 559 -37.81 9.32 -0.58
C ASP A 559 -38.16 7.96 0.05
N MET A 560 -37.81 7.76 1.32
CA MET A 560 -38.04 6.50 2.04
C MET A 560 -39.55 6.16 2.20
N THR A 561 -40.44 7.10 1.97
CA THR A 561 -41.89 6.89 2.01
C THR A 561 -42.44 6.52 0.64
N GLY A 562 -41.63 6.51 -0.40
CA GLY A 562 -42.01 6.24 -1.80
C GLY A 562 -42.56 7.47 -2.54
N ARG A 563 -42.45 8.68 -1.98
CA ARG A 563 -42.83 9.91 -2.65
C ARG A 563 -41.75 10.31 -3.67
N LEU A 564 -42.18 10.61 -4.89
CA LEU A 564 -41.32 11.12 -5.93
C LEU A 564 -40.77 12.50 -5.53
N VAL A 565 -39.45 12.64 -5.49
CA VAL A 565 -38.73 13.87 -5.16
C VAL A 565 -38.27 14.57 -6.43
N ARG A 566 -37.75 13.78 -7.40
CA ARG A 566 -37.29 14.31 -8.69
C ARG A 566 -37.43 13.25 -9.79
N SER A 567 -37.70 13.69 -11.01
CA SER A 567 -37.68 12.84 -12.19
C SER A 567 -37.15 13.62 -13.39
N ASP A 568 -36.22 13.01 -14.11
CA ASP A 568 -35.64 13.55 -15.36
C ASP A 568 -35.72 12.50 -16.47
N VAL A 569 -35.85 12.95 -17.72
CA VAL A 569 -35.90 12.10 -18.89
C VAL A 569 -34.87 12.59 -19.90
N THR A 570 -34.02 11.68 -20.37
CA THR A 570 -32.98 11.96 -21.35
C THR A 570 -32.98 10.89 -22.45
N GLU A 571 -32.74 11.25 -23.69
CA GLU A 571 -32.51 10.29 -24.75
C GLU A 571 -31.01 9.94 -24.81
N ALA A 572 -30.71 8.63 -24.82
CA ALA A 572 -29.36 8.11 -24.91
C ALA A 572 -29.23 7.23 -26.17
N ASN A 573 -28.42 7.68 -27.10
CA ASN A 573 -28.12 6.93 -28.30
C ASN A 573 -26.92 6.01 -28.07
N GLY A 574 -27.10 4.71 -28.29
CA GLY A 574 -26.05 3.70 -28.12
C GLY A 574 -26.15 2.87 -26.83
N GLN A 575 -25.14 2.04 -26.63
CA GLN A 575 -25.12 1.03 -25.57
C GLN A 575 -24.57 1.54 -24.24
N SER A 576 -24.07 2.78 -24.18
CA SER A 576 -23.60 3.41 -22.96
C SER A 576 -24.04 4.88 -22.88
N ALA A 577 -24.29 5.35 -21.67
CA ALA A 577 -24.67 6.74 -21.41
C ALA A 577 -24.14 7.20 -20.06
N ARG A 578 -23.94 8.52 -19.96
CA ARG A 578 -23.63 9.21 -18.73
C ARG A 578 -24.40 10.51 -18.65
N PHE A 579 -24.98 10.78 -17.50
CA PHE A 579 -25.63 12.05 -17.20
C PHE A 579 -25.55 12.33 -15.69
N THR A 580 -25.86 13.57 -15.31
CA THR A 580 -25.71 14.06 -13.96
C THR A 580 -27.06 14.57 -13.45
N LEU A 581 -27.47 14.16 -12.25
CA LEU A 581 -28.57 14.74 -11.51
C LEU A 581 -28.04 15.80 -10.54
N ASP A 582 -28.63 16.99 -10.58
CA ASP A 582 -28.37 18.02 -9.58
C ASP A 582 -29.28 17.77 -8.37
N LEU A 583 -28.69 17.48 -7.22
CA LEU A 583 -29.37 17.21 -5.96
C LEU A 583 -29.14 18.29 -4.89
N ALA A 584 -28.56 19.44 -5.26
CA ALA A 584 -28.26 20.54 -4.33
C ALA A 584 -29.49 21.03 -3.54
N SER A 585 -30.68 20.91 -4.11
CA SER A 585 -31.95 21.30 -3.45
C SER A 585 -32.64 20.13 -2.72
N VAL A 586 -32.08 18.92 -2.77
CA VAL A 586 -32.70 17.73 -2.14
C VAL A 586 -32.22 17.66 -0.69
N PRO A 587 -33.12 17.57 0.31
CA PRO A 587 -32.71 17.51 1.71
C PRO A 587 -31.78 16.32 2.03
N ASN A 588 -30.94 16.48 3.06
CA ASN A 588 -30.14 15.38 3.58
C ASN A 588 -31.01 14.17 3.91
N GLY A 589 -30.65 12.99 3.42
CA GLY A 589 -31.44 11.79 3.64
C GLY A 589 -31.06 10.61 2.76
N THR A 590 -31.78 9.53 2.96
CA THR A 590 -31.67 8.33 2.12
C THR A 590 -32.80 8.30 1.11
N TYR A 591 -32.49 8.01 -0.13
CA TYR A 591 -33.41 7.99 -1.27
C TYR A 591 -33.24 6.71 -2.08
N TYR A 592 -34.24 6.40 -2.92
CA TYR A 592 -34.13 5.38 -3.95
C TYR A 592 -34.17 6.03 -5.33
N LEU A 593 -33.14 5.76 -6.13
CA LEU A 593 -33.07 6.16 -7.52
C LEU A 593 -33.49 4.98 -8.40
N ASP A 594 -34.56 5.17 -9.18
CA ASP A 594 -34.94 4.27 -10.24
C ASP A 594 -34.41 4.80 -11.56
N VAL A 595 -33.70 3.96 -12.29
CA VAL A 595 -33.26 4.22 -13.65
C VAL A 595 -33.98 3.23 -14.55
N LEU A 596 -34.73 3.73 -15.49
CA LEU A 596 -35.51 2.96 -16.49
C LEU A 596 -35.03 3.37 -17.88
N SER A 597 -34.73 2.38 -18.74
CA SER A 597 -34.39 2.58 -20.15
C SER A 597 -35.06 1.52 -21.01
N ASP A 598 -35.04 1.68 -22.33
CA ASP A 598 -35.54 0.65 -23.26
C ASP A 598 -34.71 -0.65 -23.18
N ALA A 599 -33.48 -0.57 -22.65
CA ALA A 599 -32.61 -1.72 -22.46
C ALA A 599 -32.78 -2.44 -21.12
N GLY A 600 -33.41 -1.81 -20.11
CA GLY A 600 -33.62 -2.41 -18.80
C GLY A 600 -33.86 -1.40 -17.69
N SER A 601 -33.94 -1.87 -16.45
CA SER A 601 -34.15 -1.00 -15.29
C SER A 601 -33.28 -1.40 -14.11
N LYS A 602 -32.92 -0.41 -13.27
CA LYS A 602 -32.15 -0.60 -12.04
C LYS A 602 -32.65 0.32 -10.95
N ARG A 603 -32.80 -0.20 -9.73
CA ARG A 603 -33.02 0.59 -8.52
C ARG A 603 -31.76 0.63 -7.68
N GLN A 604 -31.38 1.80 -7.18
CA GLN A 604 -30.21 1.99 -6.34
C GLN A 604 -30.52 2.94 -5.17
N ARG A 605 -29.97 2.65 -3.99
CA ARG A 605 -30.05 3.54 -2.83
C ARG A 605 -29.05 4.68 -3.00
N VAL A 606 -29.49 5.91 -2.77
CA VAL A 606 -28.69 7.13 -2.81
C VAL A 606 -28.77 7.84 -1.46
N ILE A 607 -27.65 8.32 -0.96
CA ILE A 607 -27.55 9.11 0.27
C ILE A 607 -27.16 10.52 -0.15
N VAL A 608 -27.99 11.50 0.22
CA VAL A 608 -27.71 12.94 0.04
C VAL A 608 -27.20 13.49 1.36
N ARG A 609 -26.06 14.16 1.33
CA ARG A 609 -25.42 14.75 2.51
C ARG A 609 -24.64 15.99 2.08
N HIS A 610 -25.25 17.16 2.33
CA HIS A 610 -24.63 18.48 2.16
C HIS A 610 -23.69 18.81 3.31
#